data_0e111d6898195a35d7e0508985dcf1d8
#
_entry.id   0e111d6898195a35d7e0508985dcf1d8
#
_cell.length_a   1.000
_cell.length_b   1.000
_cell.length_c   1.000
_cell.angle_alpha   90.00
_cell.angle_beta   90.00
_cell.angle_gamma   90.00
#
_symmetry.space_group_name_H-M   'P 1'
#
loop_
_entity.id
_entity.type
_entity.pdbx_description
1 polymer ?
#
loop_
_entity_poly.entity_id
_entity_poly.type
_entity_poly.pdbx_seq_one_letter_code
_entity_poly.pdbx_strand_id
1 'polypeptide(L)'
;DLSGHSYTEIHICAYDKVFVSKTIYYAGAQVDEQIQRIVYMKTGYFITKVDAAHLKEMASDAFWQQKNTLLMCYGFDSRQNLHPIQIESSIVWPAIEMVSSQISLWVKHCFDTLPASLQEYFLMHGIELSGGMADCFGPSQFISQNISCPVLCTKRGQYDMIDALKGVKSA
;
A
#
# COMPACT_ATOMS: atom_id res chain seq x y z
N ASP A 1 -8.89 -15.81 3.95
CA ASP A 1 -9.32 -14.98 2.83
C ASP A 1 -8.40 -13.76 2.71
N LEU A 2 -7.54 -13.76 1.68
CA LEU A 2 -6.48 -12.76 1.46
C LEU A 2 -6.91 -11.70 0.43
N SER A 3 -8.19 -11.41 0.33
CA SER A 3 -8.80 -10.63 -0.76
C SER A 3 -8.33 -9.17 -0.85
N GLY A 4 -7.90 -8.53 0.23
CA GLY A 4 -7.36 -7.16 0.22
C GLY A 4 -5.88 -7.04 -0.10
N HIS A 5 -5.18 -8.16 -0.30
CA HIS A 5 -3.73 -8.21 -0.43
C HIS A 5 -3.23 -8.16 -1.88
N SER A 6 -4.10 -8.51 -2.83
CA SER A 6 -3.71 -8.77 -4.22
C SER A 6 -4.14 -7.70 -5.21
N TYR A 7 -5.01 -6.77 -4.84
CA TYR A 7 -5.51 -5.74 -5.74
C TYR A 7 -5.78 -4.42 -5.01
N THR A 8 -5.80 -3.34 -5.78
CA THR A 8 -6.19 -2.00 -5.37
C THR A 8 -7.44 -1.60 -6.13
N GLU A 9 -8.46 -1.12 -5.43
CA GLU A 9 -9.65 -0.54 -6.04
C GLU A 9 -9.59 0.98 -5.95
N ILE A 10 -9.91 1.63 -7.06
CA ILE A 10 -10.00 3.09 -7.15
C ILE A 10 -11.44 3.43 -7.47
N HIS A 11 -12.10 4.07 -6.52
CA HIS A 11 -13.46 4.57 -6.69
C HIS A 11 -13.45 6.09 -6.61
N ILE A 12 -13.96 6.75 -7.63
CA ILE A 12 -14.13 8.19 -7.64
C ILE A 12 -15.62 8.49 -7.52
N CYS A 13 -16.01 8.99 -6.35
CA CYS A 13 -17.40 9.25 -5.97
C CYS A 13 -17.58 10.72 -5.65
N ALA A 14 -18.62 11.34 -6.19
CA ALA A 14 -19.06 12.68 -5.81
C ALA A 14 -20.57 12.77 -5.98
N TYR A 15 -21.23 13.57 -5.14
CA TYR A 15 -22.69 13.77 -5.19
C TYR A 15 -23.48 12.46 -5.21
N ASP A 16 -23.10 11.49 -4.37
CA ASP A 16 -23.67 10.14 -4.25
C ASP A 16 -23.65 9.31 -5.54
N LYS A 17 -22.73 9.64 -6.46
CA LYS A 17 -22.53 8.91 -7.72
C LYS A 17 -21.09 8.44 -7.85
N VAL A 18 -20.93 7.24 -8.38
CA VAL A 18 -19.62 6.70 -8.77
C VAL A 18 -19.33 7.14 -10.20
N PHE A 19 -18.28 7.91 -10.40
CA PHE A 19 -17.82 8.37 -11.72
C PHE A 19 -16.80 7.42 -12.34
N VAL A 20 -15.92 6.88 -11.52
CA VAL A 20 -14.89 5.92 -11.93
C VAL A 20 -14.86 4.78 -10.92
N SER A 21 -14.78 3.57 -11.43
CA SER A 21 -14.50 2.38 -10.62
C SER A 21 -13.49 1.54 -11.40
N LYS A 22 -12.32 1.30 -10.81
CA LYS A 22 -11.23 0.56 -11.45
C LYS A 22 -10.55 -0.36 -10.45
N THR A 23 -10.37 -1.61 -10.84
CA THR A 23 -9.59 -2.60 -10.08
C THR A 23 -8.25 -2.80 -10.76
N ILE A 24 -7.19 -2.77 -9.97
CA ILE A 24 -5.80 -2.95 -10.40
C ILE A 24 -5.25 -4.12 -9.59
N TYR A 25 -4.81 -5.18 -10.27
CA TYR A 25 -4.18 -6.35 -9.62
C TYR A 25 -2.72 -6.03 -9.25
N TYR A 26 -2.58 -5.04 -8.37
CA TYR A 26 -1.29 -4.56 -7.90
C TYR A 26 -1.48 -3.94 -6.52
N ALA A 27 -0.91 -4.54 -5.49
CA ALA A 27 -1.11 -4.12 -4.09
C ALA A 27 -0.02 -4.68 -3.16
N GLY A 28 -0.36 -4.95 -1.91
CA GLY A 28 0.56 -5.43 -0.88
C GLY A 28 1.31 -6.72 -1.23
N ALA A 29 0.70 -7.62 -2.02
CA ALA A 29 1.37 -8.85 -2.46
C ALA A 29 2.64 -8.58 -3.29
N GLN A 30 2.62 -7.55 -4.13
CA GLN A 30 3.79 -7.13 -4.92
C GLN A 30 4.89 -6.57 -4.02
N VAL A 31 4.53 -5.87 -2.94
CA VAL A 31 5.51 -5.43 -1.94
C VAL A 31 6.20 -6.64 -1.31
N ASP A 32 5.41 -7.63 -0.88
CA ASP A 32 5.95 -8.83 -0.23
C ASP A 32 6.89 -9.61 -1.16
N GLU A 33 6.56 -9.74 -2.43
CA GLU A 33 7.41 -10.37 -3.43
C GLU A 33 8.73 -9.60 -3.64
N GLN A 34 8.69 -8.28 -3.64
CA GLN A 34 9.90 -7.47 -3.73
C GLN A 34 10.74 -7.57 -2.46
N ILE A 35 10.12 -7.62 -1.28
CA ILE A 35 10.82 -7.83 -0.02
C ILE A 35 11.53 -9.19 -0.02
N GLN A 36 10.84 -10.27 -0.43
CA GLN A 36 11.46 -11.59 -0.56
C GLN A 36 12.69 -11.54 -1.46
N ARG A 37 12.61 -10.87 -2.61
CA ARG A 37 13.73 -10.71 -3.54
C ARG A 37 14.88 -9.93 -2.93
N ILE A 38 14.59 -8.80 -2.28
CA ILE A 38 15.61 -7.95 -1.66
C ILE A 38 16.32 -8.69 -0.53
N VAL A 39 15.57 -9.38 0.33
CA VAL A 39 16.16 -10.18 1.42
C VAL A 39 17.07 -11.25 0.85
N TYR A 40 16.61 -12.00 -0.17
CA TYR A 40 17.44 -13.01 -0.80
C TYR A 40 18.74 -12.44 -1.39
N MET A 41 18.64 -11.31 -2.12
CA MET A 41 19.83 -10.67 -2.70
C MET A 41 20.84 -10.18 -1.65
N LYS A 42 20.35 -9.75 -0.49
CA LYS A 42 21.20 -9.21 0.58
C LYS A 42 21.78 -10.29 1.50
N THR A 43 21.04 -11.36 1.74
CA THR A 43 21.38 -12.35 2.78
C THR A 43 21.65 -13.74 2.23
N GLY A 44 21.19 -14.04 1.02
CA GLY A 44 21.22 -15.40 0.44
C GLY A 44 20.16 -16.35 1.00
N TYR A 45 19.25 -15.85 1.86
CA TYR A 45 18.20 -16.66 2.48
C TYR A 45 16.83 -16.37 1.86
N PHE A 46 16.00 -17.41 1.71
CA PHE A 46 14.62 -17.30 1.29
C PHE A 46 13.73 -17.07 2.52
N ILE A 47 12.81 -16.14 2.43
CA ILE A 47 11.80 -15.91 3.46
C ILE A 47 10.41 -16.24 2.94
N THR A 48 9.47 -16.55 3.84
CA THR A 48 8.08 -16.78 3.48
C THR A 48 7.35 -15.49 3.12
N LYS A 49 6.19 -15.59 2.46
CA LYS A 49 5.31 -14.41 2.23
C LYS A 49 4.82 -13.81 3.55
N VAL A 50 4.60 -14.63 4.56
CA VAL A 50 4.18 -14.17 5.89
C VAL A 50 5.28 -13.34 6.55
N ASP A 51 6.54 -13.80 6.49
CA ASP A 51 7.67 -13.03 7.01
C ASP A 51 7.87 -11.72 6.22
N ALA A 52 7.70 -11.75 4.90
CA ALA A 52 7.79 -10.55 4.08
C ALA A 52 6.70 -9.52 4.44
N ALA A 53 5.45 -9.95 4.64
CA ALA A 53 4.37 -9.09 5.10
C ALA A 53 4.67 -8.49 6.48
N HIS A 54 5.19 -9.28 7.40
CA HIS A 54 5.60 -8.81 8.72
C HIS A 54 6.76 -7.80 8.64
N LEU A 55 7.77 -8.04 7.81
CA LEU A 55 8.86 -7.09 7.56
C LEU A 55 8.33 -5.77 6.99
N LYS A 56 7.34 -5.81 6.09
CA LYS A 56 6.67 -4.63 5.53
C LYS A 56 6.03 -3.76 6.62
N GLU A 57 5.27 -4.37 7.53
CA GLU A 57 4.62 -3.69 8.65
C GLU A 57 5.65 -3.05 9.58
N MET A 58 6.64 -3.82 10.03
CA MET A 58 7.70 -3.32 10.91
C MET A 58 8.53 -2.21 10.25
N ALA A 59 8.83 -2.32 8.95
CA ALA A 59 9.56 -1.30 8.21
C ALA A 59 8.75 -0.01 8.04
N SER A 60 7.42 -0.12 7.87
CA SER A 60 6.51 1.03 7.83
C SER A 60 6.47 1.74 9.17
N ASP A 61 6.35 1.01 10.27
CA ASP A 61 6.40 1.59 11.62
C ASP A 61 7.73 2.30 11.91
N ALA A 62 8.85 1.69 11.50
CA ALA A 62 10.18 2.28 11.64
C ALA A 62 10.29 3.58 10.83
N PHE A 63 9.71 3.63 9.64
CA PHE A 63 9.68 4.84 8.81
C PHE A 63 8.90 5.98 9.48
N TRP A 64 7.69 5.69 9.99
CA TRP A 64 6.88 6.69 10.68
C TRP A 64 7.55 7.23 11.96
N GLN A 65 8.34 6.40 12.63
CA GLN A 65 9.13 6.79 13.78
C GLN A 65 10.45 7.49 13.40
N GLN A 66 10.75 7.63 12.11
CA GLN A 66 12.01 8.19 11.59
C GLN A 66 13.25 7.46 12.12
N LYS A 67 13.15 6.15 12.27
CA LYS A 67 14.22 5.29 12.80
C LYS A 67 14.56 4.21 11.79
N ASN A 68 15.86 4.05 11.52
CA ASN A 68 16.36 2.84 10.88
C ASN A 68 16.62 1.79 11.96
N THR A 69 15.82 0.72 11.97
CA THR A 69 15.87 -0.32 12.99
C THR A 69 16.26 -1.67 12.36
N LEU A 70 16.88 -2.52 13.17
CA LEU A 70 17.13 -3.91 12.79
C LEU A 70 15.84 -4.72 12.95
N LEU A 71 15.37 -5.27 11.85
CA LEU A 71 14.20 -6.14 11.79
C LEU A 71 14.66 -7.58 11.84
N MET A 72 13.92 -8.41 12.57
CA MET A 72 14.22 -9.83 12.75
C MET A 72 13.19 -10.67 12.00
N CYS A 73 13.66 -11.66 11.24
CA CYS A 73 12.82 -12.69 10.66
C CYS A 73 13.60 -14.02 10.56
N TYR A 74 12.94 -15.02 10.04
CA TYR A 74 13.59 -16.31 9.75
C TYR A 74 13.66 -16.55 8.25
N GLY A 75 14.77 -17.13 7.79
CA GLY A 75 14.95 -17.49 6.41
C GLY A 75 15.53 -18.88 6.25
N PHE A 76 15.33 -19.45 5.07
CA PHE A 76 15.80 -20.78 4.70
C PHE A 76 17.01 -20.68 3.78
N ASP A 77 18.03 -21.49 4.06
CA ASP A 77 19.13 -21.69 3.12
C ASP A 77 18.72 -22.61 1.96
N SER A 78 19.63 -22.85 1.02
CA SER A 78 19.42 -23.76 -0.13
C SER A 78 19.18 -25.23 0.27
N ARG A 79 19.48 -25.60 1.51
CA ARG A 79 19.25 -26.92 2.08
C ARG A 79 17.99 -26.97 2.95
N GLN A 80 17.17 -25.93 2.93
CA GLN A 80 15.95 -25.81 3.74
C GLN A 80 16.20 -25.74 5.26
N ASN A 81 17.40 -25.38 5.70
CA ASN A 81 17.65 -25.12 7.11
C ASN A 81 17.20 -23.70 7.47
N LEU A 82 16.57 -23.58 8.63
CA LEU A 82 16.04 -22.31 9.15
C LEU A 82 17.16 -21.54 9.87
N HIS A 83 17.30 -20.26 9.54
CA HIS A 83 18.27 -19.34 10.14
C HIS A 83 17.61 -18.04 10.59
N PRO A 84 17.98 -17.47 11.75
CA PRO A 84 17.59 -16.11 12.11
C PRO A 84 18.30 -15.10 11.20
N ILE A 85 17.57 -14.13 10.68
CA ILE A 85 18.09 -13.09 9.82
C ILE A 85 17.82 -11.73 10.45
N GLN A 86 18.78 -10.82 10.34
CA GLN A 86 18.65 -9.42 10.68
C GLN A 86 18.78 -8.58 9.41
N ILE A 87 17.84 -7.65 9.21
CA ILE A 87 17.86 -6.74 8.08
C ILE A 87 17.47 -5.33 8.55
N GLU A 88 18.15 -4.31 8.06
CA GLU A 88 17.77 -2.92 8.36
C GLU A 88 16.47 -2.54 7.67
N SER A 89 15.59 -1.81 8.37
CA SER A 89 14.31 -1.36 7.82
C SER A 89 14.48 -0.52 6.55
N SER A 90 15.55 0.26 6.45
CA SER A 90 15.89 1.04 5.26
C SER A 90 16.12 0.20 3.99
N ILE A 91 16.46 -1.07 4.14
CA ILE A 91 16.63 -1.99 3.00
C ILE A 91 15.26 -2.43 2.45
N VAL A 92 14.22 -2.43 3.27
CA VAL A 92 12.85 -2.82 2.91
C VAL A 92 12.07 -1.66 2.27
N TRP A 93 12.35 -0.42 2.66
CA TRP A 93 11.62 0.77 2.17
C TRP A 93 11.51 0.88 0.65
N PRO A 94 12.56 0.64 -0.16
CA PRO A 94 12.45 0.74 -1.62
C PRO A 94 11.39 -0.18 -2.23
N ALA A 95 11.11 -1.34 -1.62
CA ALA A 95 10.04 -2.24 -2.08
C ALA A 95 8.65 -1.60 -1.91
N ILE A 96 8.44 -0.95 -0.77
CA ILE A 96 7.18 -0.26 -0.46
C ILE A 96 7.02 0.98 -1.35
N GLU A 97 8.08 1.77 -1.52
CA GLU A 97 8.09 2.97 -2.36
C GLU A 97 7.79 2.65 -3.83
N MET A 98 8.39 1.61 -4.37
CA MET A 98 8.19 1.21 -5.76
C MET A 98 6.71 0.90 -6.04
N VAL A 99 6.07 0.09 -5.18
CA VAL A 99 4.67 -0.30 -5.34
C VAL A 99 3.75 0.90 -5.08
N SER A 100 4.03 1.70 -4.07
CA SER A 100 3.27 2.90 -3.72
C SER A 100 3.31 3.95 -4.83
N SER A 101 4.47 4.17 -5.43
CA SER A 101 4.64 5.06 -6.57
C SER A 101 3.79 4.60 -7.76
N GLN A 102 3.80 3.31 -8.05
CA GLN A 102 2.99 2.76 -9.15
C GLN A 102 1.49 2.90 -8.90
N ILE A 103 1.01 2.63 -7.68
CA ILE A 103 -0.40 2.85 -7.29
C ILE A 103 -0.76 4.33 -7.46
N SER A 104 0.09 5.24 -7.02
CA SER A 104 -0.12 6.68 -7.14
C SER A 104 -0.24 7.14 -8.60
N LEU A 105 0.54 6.57 -9.52
CA LEU A 105 0.39 6.86 -10.95
C LEU A 105 -0.96 6.41 -11.51
N TRP A 106 -1.48 5.27 -11.06
CA TRP A 106 -2.81 4.82 -11.45
C TRP A 106 -3.91 5.73 -10.92
N VAL A 107 -3.80 6.18 -9.66
CA VAL A 107 -4.74 7.14 -9.06
C VAL A 107 -4.71 8.44 -9.83
N LYS A 108 -3.51 8.95 -10.14
CA LYS A 108 -3.34 10.16 -10.95
C LYS A 108 -3.97 10.01 -12.34
N HIS A 109 -3.75 8.90 -13.01
CA HIS A 109 -4.35 8.64 -14.31
C HIS A 109 -5.89 8.68 -14.25
N CYS A 110 -6.50 8.06 -13.23
CA CYS A 110 -7.94 8.14 -13.04
C CYS A 110 -8.40 9.57 -12.77
N PHE A 111 -7.66 10.34 -11.96
CA PHE A 111 -7.95 11.72 -11.66
C PHE A 111 -7.87 12.61 -12.92
N ASP A 112 -6.85 12.46 -13.73
CA ASP A 112 -6.63 13.25 -14.95
C ASP A 112 -7.74 13.03 -16.02
N THR A 113 -8.48 11.92 -15.93
CA THR A 113 -9.63 11.65 -16.85
C THR A 113 -10.92 12.36 -16.43
N LEU A 114 -10.95 12.98 -15.25
CA LEU A 114 -12.15 13.66 -14.75
C LEU A 114 -12.33 15.04 -15.43
N PRO A 115 -13.59 15.51 -15.55
CA PRO A 115 -13.87 16.89 -15.89
C PRO A 115 -13.22 17.87 -14.89
N ALA A 116 -12.81 19.05 -15.36
CA ALA A 116 -12.09 20.04 -14.54
C ALA A 116 -12.86 20.42 -13.26
N SER A 117 -14.18 20.55 -13.33
CA SER A 117 -15.01 20.86 -12.15
C SER A 117 -14.96 19.78 -11.06
N LEU A 118 -14.83 18.50 -11.45
CA LEU A 118 -14.66 17.42 -10.49
C LEU A 118 -13.21 17.36 -9.96
N GLN A 119 -12.22 17.65 -10.79
CA GLN A 119 -10.85 17.77 -10.32
C GLN A 119 -10.72 18.84 -9.24
N GLU A 120 -11.28 20.03 -9.46
CA GLU A 120 -11.32 21.12 -8.47
C GLU A 120 -12.02 20.68 -7.17
N TYR A 121 -13.14 19.98 -7.27
CA TYR A 121 -13.85 19.45 -6.12
C TYR A 121 -12.95 18.53 -5.27
N PHE A 122 -12.25 17.58 -5.89
CA PHE A 122 -11.38 16.65 -5.18
C PHE A 122 -10.11 17.32 -4.64
N LEU A 123 -9.56 18.32 -5.32
CA LEU A 123 -8.43 19.11 -4.81
C LEU A 123 -8.81 19.85 -3.51
N MET A 124 -10.06 20.24 -3.36
CA MET A 124 -10.57 20.92 -2.15
C MET A 124 -10.93 19.95 -1.02
N HIS A 125 -11.49 18.77 -1.34
CA HIS A 125 -12.03 17.84 -0.35
C HIS A 125 -11.06 16.72 0.01
N GLY A 126 -10.07 16.46 -0.84
CA GLY A 126 -9.07 15.40 -0.62
C GLY A 126 -9.49 14.03 -1.12
N ILE A 127 -8.59 13.07 -0.89
CA ILE A 127 -8.76 11.66 -1.24
C ILE A 127 -8.73 10.85 0.06
N GLU A 128 -9.65 9.92 0.21
CA GLU A 128 -9.64 8.96 1.29
C GLU A 128 -8.92 7.68 0.85
N LEU A 129 -7.97 7.23 1.67
CA LEU A 129 -7.23 5.99 1.46
C LEU A 129 -7.56 5.01 2.60
N SER A 130 -8.05 3.83 2.24
CA SER A 130 -8.42 2.78 3.18
C SER A 130 -7.84 1.42 2.80
N GLY A 131 -7.89 0.45 3.72
CA GLY A 131 -7.39 -0.90 3.50
C GLY A 131 -5.95 -1.12 3.96
N GLY A 132 -5.44 -2.34 3.81
CA GLY A 132 -4.17 -2.77 4.40
C GLY A 132 -2.92 -2.00 3.95
N MET A 133 -2.94 -1.36 2.78
CA MET A 133 -1.84 -0.50 2.33
C MET A 133 -1.97 0.96 2.82
N ALA A 134 -3.10 1.35 3.39
CA ALA A 134 -3.29 2.72 3.89
C ALA A 134 -2.42 3.02 5.11
N ASP A 135 -2.13 2.01 5.92
CA ASP A 135 -1.29 2.13 7.11
C ASP A 135 0.22 2.02 6.78
N CYS A 136 0.57 1.52 5.58
CA CYS A 136 1.95 1.54 5.11
C CYS A 136 2.39 2.96 4.78
N PHE A 137 3.68 3.27 5.01
CA PHE A 137 4.23 4.48 4.44
C PHE A 137 4.23 4.39 2.89
N GLY A 138 4.23 5.52 2.22
CA GLY A 138 4.34 5.61 0.76
C GLY A 138 3.04 5.93 0.05
N PRO A 139 1.96 5.12 0.09
CA PRO A 139 0.78 5.37 -0.73
C PRO A 139 0.20 6.77 -0.56
N SER A 140 -0.04 7.22 0.67
CA SER A 140 -0.59 8.55 0.94
C SER A 140 0.34 9.67 0.50
N GLN A 141 1.64 9.52 0.71
CA GLN A 141 2.66 10.51 0.34
C GLN A 141 2.78 10.65 -1.17
N PHE A 142 2.92 9.54 -1.89
CA PHE A 142 3.04 9.56 -3.35
C PHE A 142 1.76 10.07 -4.04
N ILE A 143 0.57 9.69 -3.54
CA ILE A 143 -0.70 10.20 -4.06
C ILE A 143 -0.80 11.71 -3.84
N SER A 144 -0.51 12.18 -2.62
CA SER A 144 -0.54 13.61 -2.30
C SER A 144 0.43 14.41 -3.15
N GLN A 145 1.64 13.91 -3.39
CA GLN A 145 2.63 14.56 -4.23
C GLN A 145 2.20 14.64 -5.71
N ASN A 146 1.63 13.55 -6.24
CA ASN A 146 1.28 13.47 -7.66
C ASN A 146 0.00 14.22 -8.02
N ILE A 147 -0.94 14.39 -7.09
CA ILE A 147 -2.24 15.06 -7.34
C ILE A 147 -2.29 16.43 -6.65
N SER A 148 -1.37 16.71 -5.72
CA SER A 148 -1.35 17.96 -4.93
C SER A 148 -2.63 18.18 -4.12
N CYS A 149 -3.22 17.12 -3.60
CA CYS A 149 -4.41 17.17 -2.75
C CYS A 149 -4.15 16.51 -1.39
N PRO A 150 -4.91 16.88 -0.35
CA PRO A 150 -4.87 16.19 0.93
C PRO A 150 -5.27 14.73 0.77
N VAL A 151 -4.55 13.82 1.44
CA VAL A 151 -4.90 12.40 1.52
C VAL A 151 -5.18 12.06 2.97
N LEU A 152 -6.37 11.56 3.22
CA LEU A 152 -6.84 11.11 4.52
C LEU A 152 -6.70 9.58 4.59
N CYS A 153 -5.95 9.08 5.56
CA CYS A 153 -5.84 7.65 5.81
C CYS A 153 -6.78 7.28 6.96
N THR A 154 -7.70 6.37 6.71
CA THR A 154 -8.54 5.82 7.77
C THR A 154 -7.79 4.69 8.46
N LYS A 155 -7.59 4.83 9.76
CA LYS A 155 -6.89 3.82 10.61
C LYS A 155 -7.73 2.58 10.93
N ARG A 156 -8.82 2.36 10.21
CA ARG A 156 -9.70 1.22 10.43
C ARG A 156 -9.47 0.19 9.35
N GLY A 157 -8.65 -0.77 9.59
CA GLY A 157 -8.27 -1.88 8.73
C GLY A 157 -9.31 -2.40 7.71
N GLN A 158 -9.09 -3.57 7.17
CA GLN A 158 -9.80 -4.24 6.06
C GLN A 158 -11.34 -4.18 6.03
N TYR A 159 -12.00 -3.69 7.08
CA TYR A 159 -13.47 -3.65 7.22
C TYR A 159 -14.12 -2.35 6.75
N ASP A 160 -13.38 -1.25 6.60
CA ASP A 160 -13.96 0.06 6.25
C ASP A 160 -14.50 0.12 4.81
N MET A 161 -13.88 -0.62 3.88
CA MET A 161 -14.37 -0.70 2.50
C MET A 161 -15.77 -1.32 2.40
N ILE A 162 -16.08 -2.28 3.27
CA ILE A 162 -17.38 -2.98 3.26
C ILE A 162 -18.49 -2.06 3.77
N ASP A 163 -18.20 -1.20 4.73
CA ASP A 163 -19.19 -0.30 5.32
C ASP A 163 -19.44 0.93 4.44
N ALA A 164 -18.42 1.47 3.78
CA ALA A 164 -18.57 2.55 2.80
C ALA A 164 -19.41 2.10 1.58
N LEU A 165 -19.22 0.86 1.10
CA LEU A 165 -20.01 0.30 0.00
C LEU A 165 -21.45 -0.05 0.40
N LYS A 166 -21.72 -0.34 1.69
CA LYS A 166 -23.07 -0.56 2.20
C LYS A 166 -23.87 0.74 2.29
N GLY A 167 -23.23 1.88 2.60
CA GLY A 167 -23.85 3.19 2.61
C GLY A 167 -24.34 3.67 1.23
N VAL A 168 -23.66 3.27 0.16
CA VAL A 168 -24.04 3.60 -1.24
C VAL A 168 -25.21 2.74 -1.75
N LYS A 169 -25.50 1.58 -1.13
CA LYS A 169 -26.60 0.68 -1.54
C LYS A 169 -27.94 0.95 -0.84
N SER A 170 -27.98 1.86 0.10
CA SER A 170 -29.18 2.18 0.89
C SER A 170 -29.77 3.57 0.61
N ALA A 171 -29.38 4.19 -0.49
CA ALA A 171 -29.97 5.44 -0.96
C ALA A 171 -30.75 5.23 -2.26
#